data_3c4c69a9d6781dccd8730d63ab75eca1
#
_entry.id   3c4c69a9d6781dccd8730d63ab75eca1
#
_cell.length_a   1.000
_cell.length_b   1.000
_cell.length_c   1.000
_cell.angle_alpha   90.00
_cell.angle_beta   90.00
_cell.angle_gamma   90.00
#
_symmetry.space_group_name_H-M   'P 1'
#
loop_
_entity.id
_entity.type
_entity.pdbx_description
1 polymer ?
#
loop_
_entity_poly.entity_id
_entity_poly.type
_entity_poly.pdbx_seq_one_letter_code
_entity_poly.pdbx_strand_id
1 'polypeptide(L)'
;MLSYEQLLRKPGAFKSITGISPDEFQALLAEVTPRYRAAEQKRLARQGRQRAPGGGLKSRHDLTERLLMTMVWLRLYLTCEAVGVLFGVDKSTVSRHTGPILRILCDLGVDTLGWPEEAQALVAATDPPSDSSGGAAPSEPNDGDPPSVIRPDGADLVAIIDATEQRIERSHDYATQKAAYSGKKKAHTRKTQLTVNEQGRIRDVSNSVPGSLHDISLLRQSGTLERLPPEITVMADSGYQGIQDDMPDRSVALPYRASRGHPLIPEQKLHNHDISSIRVVIENTIAALKHFRSLADVFRHAVERYDHVILAIVGIVNRRLDKRLARLAAA
;
A
#
# COMPACT_ATOMS: atom_id res chain seq x y z
N MET A 1 24.78 22.74 1.59
CA MET A 1 24.35 21.38 1.94
C MET A 1 22.91 21.45 2.40
N LEU A 2 22.08 20.50 1.98
CA LEU A 2 20.69 20.42 2.40
C LEU A 2 20.62 20.03 3.88
N SER A 3 19.87 20.79 4.70
CA SER A 3 19.63 20.46 6.11
C SER A 3 18.15 20.64 6.47
N TYR A 4 17.74 19.97 7.56
CA TYR A 4 16.39 20.06 8.08
C TYR A 4 15.99 21.52 8.40
N GLU A 5 16.85 22.25 9.10
CA GLU A 5 16.61 23.65 9.49
C GLU A 5 16.46 24.59 8.29
N GLN A 6 17.26 24.38 7.24
CA GLN A 6 17.14 25.20 6.02
C GLN A 6 15.80 24.97 5.31
N LEU A 7 15.33 23.70 5.30
CA LEU A 7 14.08 23.35 4.66
C LEU A 7 12.86 23.80 5.46
N LEU A 8 12.92 23.82 6.78
CA LEU A 8 11.82 24.36 7.61
C LEU A 8 11.46 25.80 7.27
N ARG A 9 12.45 26.59 6.87
CA ARG A 9 12.24 28.00 6.43
C ARG A 9 11.46 28.09 5.11
N LYS A 10 11.27 26.98 4.40
CA LYS A 10 10.58 26.90 3.09
C LYS A 10 9.62 25.69 3.07
N PRO A 11 8.46 25.74 3.77
CA PRO A 11 7.56 24.59 3.93
C PRO A 11 7.07 23.99 2.61
N GLY A 12 6.87 24.81 1.57
CA GLY A 12 6.51 24.35 0.24
C GLY A 12 7.61 23.51 -0.42
N ALA A 13 8.87 23.95 -0.31
CA ALA A 13 10.02 23.19 -0.80
C ALA A 13 10.21 21.91 0.02
N PHE A 14 10.04 21.98 1.36
CA PHE A 14 10.09 20.81 2.24
C PHE A 14 9.13 19.72 1.74
N LYS A 15 7.84 20.06 1.57
CA LYS A 15 6.82 19.14 1.08
C LYS A 15 7.13 18.61 -0.34
N SER A 16 7.64 19.46 -1.22
CA SER A 16 7.97 19.08 -2.59
C SER A 16 9.01 17.97 -2.65
N ILE A 17 10.08 18.06 -1.84
CA ILE A 17 11.24 17.16 -1.90
C ILE A 17 11.15 15.96 -0.93
N THR A 18 10.29 16.03 0.10
CA THR A 18 10.07 14.94 1.06
C THR A 18 8.77 14.19 0.84
N GLY A 19 7.78 14.82 0.18
CA GLY A 19 6.43 14.30 -0.02
C GLY A 19 5.47 14.54 1.15
N ILE A 20 5.95 15.09 2.28
CA ILE A 20 5.15 15.34 3.50
C ILE A 20 5.38 16.76 4.03
N SER A 21 4.45 17.28 4.82
CA SER A 21 4.63 18.59 5.47
C SER A 21 5.62 18.53 6.64
N PRO A 22 6.15 19.67 7.13
CA PRO A 22 6.98 19.69 8.32
C PRO A 22 6.31 19.05 9.55
N ASP A 23 5.01 19.29 9.77
CA ASP A 23 4.27 18.71 10.89
C ASP A 23 4.09 17.19 10.76
N GLU A 24 3.86 16.70 9.53
CA GLU A 24 3.81 15.25 9.24
C GLU A 24 5.17 14.61 9.45
N PHE A 25 6.24 15.30 9.11
CA PHE A 25 7.61 14.84 9.35
C PHE A 25 7.93 14.75 10.83
N GLN A 26 7.54 15.75 11.64
CA GLN A 26 7.77 15.73 13.09
C GLN A 26 6.98 14.60 13.76
N ALA A 27 5.74 14.37 13.37
CA ALA A 27 4.95 13.25 13.86
C ALA A 27 5.63 11.91 13.51
N LEU A 28 6.09 11.75 12.27
CA LEU A 28 6.81 10.56 11.84
C LEU A 28 8.14 10.37 12.59
N LEU A 29 8.89 11.46 12.83
CA LEU A 29 10.13 11.42 13.61
C LEU A 29 9.90 10.96 15.05
N ALA A 30 8.78 11.39 15.67
CA ALA A 30 8.41 10.95 17.00
C ALA A 30 8.16 9.43 17.06
N GLU A 31 7.52 8.83 16.05
CA GLU A 31 7.32 7.38 15.95
C GLU A 31 8.61 6.60 15.61
N VAL A 32 9.45 7.15 14.75
CA VAL A 32 10.73 6.53 14.34
C VAL A 32 11.74 6.51 15.50
N THR A 33 11.75 7.53 16.35
CA THR A 33 12.78 7.73 17.39
C THR A 33 12.89 6.55 18.37
N PRO A 34 11.81 6.05 19.01
CA PRO A 34 11.91 4.94 19.95
C PRO A 34 12.37 3.64 19.25
N ARG A 35 11.88 3.37 18.03
CA ARG A 35 12.26 2.18 17.25
C ARG A 35 13.73 2.23 16.83
N TYR A 36 14.19 3.41 16.41
CA TYR A 36 15.60 3.61 16.07
C TYR A 36 16.51 3.38 17.27
N ARG A 37 16.15 3.92 18.45
CA ARG A 37 16.91 3.70 19.68
C ARG A 37 16.98 2.23 20.07
N ALA A 38 15.85 1.51 20.01
CA ALA A 38 15.81 0.08 20.29
C ALA A 38 16.67 -0.73 19.29
N ALA A 39 16.59 -0.42 18.00
CA ALA A 39 17.42 -1.06 16.97
C ALA A 39 18.93 -0.80 17.19
N GLU A 40 19.32 0.42 17.57
CA GLU A 40 20.71 0.77 17.91
C GLU A 40 21.19 0.04 19.17
N GLN A 41 20.38 -0.05 20.22
CA GLN A 41 20.70 -0.81 21.42
C GLN A 41 20.93 -2.29 21.08
N LYS A 42 20.04 -2.90 20.31
CA LYS A 42 20.19 -4.30 19.84
C LYS A 42 21.45 -4.48 19.01
N ARG A 43 21.79 -3.53 18.14
CA ARG A 43 23.03 -3.55 17.35
C ARG A 43 24.29 -3.45 18.24
N LEU A 44 24.22 -2.63 19.28
CA LEU A 44 25.33 -2.42 20.21
C LEU A 44 25.52 -3.60 21.17
N ALA A 45 24.46 -4.33 21.51
CA ALA A 45 24.48 -5.50 22.40
C ALA A 45 24.96 -6.81 21.73
N ARG A 46 25.34 -6.80 20.43
CA ARG A 46 25.79 -8.01 19.72
C ARG A 46 27.01 -8.63 20.41
N GLN A 47 26.96 -9.93 20.63
CA GLN A 47 28.11 -10.73 21.10
C GLN A 47 29.30 -10.60 20.14
N GLY A 48 30.53 -10.60 20.66
CA GLY A 48 31.78 -10.49 19.89
C GLY A 48 32.19 -9.07 19.54
N ARG A 49 31.52 -8.04 20.04
CA ARG A 49 31.97 -6.65 19.87
C ARG A 49 33.22 -6.36 20.75
N GLN A 50 34.33 -6.03 20.11
CA GLN A 50 35.59 -5.75 20.81
C GLN A 50 35.69 -4.31 21.35
N ARG A 51 34.86 -3.37 20.88
CA ARG A 51 34.93 -1.95 21.27
C ARG A 51 33.72 -1.56 22.11
N ALA A 52 33.96 -0.79 23.18
CA ALA A 52 32.89 -0.23 24.01
C ALA A 52 31.88 0.62 23.20
N PRO A 53 30.60 0.67 23.60
CA PRO A 53 29.62 1.57 23.01
C PRO A 53 30.09 3.04 23.14
N GLY A 54 29.97 3.82 22.04
CA GLY A 54 30.35 5.25 22.07
C GLY A 54 31.79 5.59 21.77
N GLY A 55 32.69 4.61 21.59
CA GLY A 55 34.14 4.81 21.33
C GLY A 55 34.51 5.19 19.89
N GLY A 56 33.61 5.78 19.08
CA GLY A 56 33.90 6.22 17.72
C GLY A 56 33.57 7.70 17.49
N LEU A 57 33.96 8.24 16.33
CA LEU A 57 33.53 9.57 15.89
C LEU A 57 32.00 9.65 15.91
N LYS A 58 31.47 10.68 16.56
CA LYS A 58 30.02 10.96 16.52
C LYS A 58 29.59 11.21 15.07
N SER A 59 28.51 10.57 14.65
CA SER A 59 27.96 10.83 13.31
C SER A 59 27.59 12.31 13.19
N ARG A 60 28.00 12.94 12.10
CA ARG A 60 27.63 14.33 11.77
C ARG A 60 26.11 14.50 11.56
N HIS A 61 25.45 13.44 11.11
CA HIS A 61 24.00 13.44 10.86
C HIS A 61 23.29 12.73 12.00
N ASP A 62 22.41 13.45 12.67
CA ASP A 62 21.50 12.93 13.69
C ASP A 62 20.35 12.11 13.08
N LEU A 63 19.40 11.68 13.89
CA LEU A 63 18.26 10.90 13.41
C LEU A 63 17.34 11.72 12.48
N THR A 64 17.17 13.01 12.76
CA THR A 64 16.35 13.94 11.97
C THR A 64 16.92 14.04 10.54
N GLU A 65 18.22 14.25 10.41
CA GLU A 65 18.88 14.33 9.10
C GLU A 65 18.85 12.99 8.36
N ARG A 66 18.97 11.87 9.04
CA ARG A 66 18.87 10.52 8.44
C ARG A 66 17.47 10.25 7.93
N LEU A 67 16.44 10.61 8.69
CA LEU A 67 15.04 10.52 8.25
C LEU A 67 14.81 11.44 7.05
N LEU A 68 15.27 12.68 7.10
CA LEU A 68 15.16 13.62 5.98
C LEU A 68 15.81 13.06 4.71
N MET A 69 17.03 12.53 4.82
CA MET A 69 17.75 11.89 3.71
C MET A 69 16.94 10.73 3.11
N THR A 70 16.32 9.91 3.96
CA THR A 70 15.47 8.78 3.55
C THR A 70 14.21 9.27 2.83
N MET A 71 13.54 10.30 3.37
CA MET A 71 12.34 10.88 2.75
C MET A 71 12.64 11.51 1.39
N VAL A 72 13.75 12.25 1.28
CA VAL A 72 14.23 12.83 0.01
C VAL A 72 14.51 11.71 -1.00
N TRP A 73 15.17 10.64 -0.57
CA TRP A 73 15.43 9.49 -1.43
C TRP A 73 14.14 8.81 -1.88
N LEU A 74 13.19 8.52 -0.99
CA LEU A 74 11.90 7.93 -1.35
C LEU A 74 11.12 8.82 -2.33
N ARG A 75 11.09 10.12 -2.07
CA ARG A 75 10.31 11.09 -2.85
C ARG A 75 10.87 11.34 -4.24
N LEU A 76 12.18 11.60 -4.35
CA LEU A 76 12.84 12.01 -5.59
C LEU A 76 13.53 10.84 -6.31
N TYR A 77 13.79 9.77 -5.60
CA TYR A 77 14.44 8.54 -6.08
C TYR A 77 15.76 8.80 -6.79
N LEU A 78 16.55 9.70 -6.23
CA LEU A 78 17.90 10.01 -6.69
C LEU A 78 18.84 8.83 -6.43
N THR A 79 19.96 8.76 -7.16
CA THR A 79 21.05 7.84 -6.82
C THR A 79 21.66 8.17 -5.46
N CYS A 80 22.25 7.17 -4.80
CA CYS A 80 22.94 7.45 -3.52
C CYS A 80 24.08 8.47 -3.67
N GLU A 81 24.69 8.55 -4.84
CA GLU A 81 25.69 9.57 -5.19
C GLU A 81 25.07 10.98 -5.16
N ALA A 82 23.95 11.17 -5.87
CA ALA A 82 23.27 12.46 -5.94
C ALA A 82 22.72 12.90 -4.57
N VAL A 83 22.15 11.96 -3.79
CA VAL A 83 21.78 12.24 -2.40
C VAL A 83 23.00 12.62 -1.57
N GLY A 84 24.13 11.94 -1.76
CA GLY A 84 25.39 12.25 -1.10
C GLY A 84 25.85 13.67 -1.35
N VAL A 85 25.78 14.15 -2.59
CA VAL A 85 26.10 15.55 -2.96
C VAL A 85 25.18 16.53 -2.24
N LEU A 86 23.87 16.26 -2.18
CA LEU A 86 22.92 17.13 -1.50
C LEU A 86 23.21 17.29 0.00
N PHE A 87 23.60 16.21 0.67
CA PHE A 87 23.84 16.18 2.11
C PHE A 87 25.32 16.29 2.51
N GLY A 88 26.24 16.36 1.56
CA GLY A 88 27.69 16.46 1.79
C GLY A 88 28.29 15.20 2.41
N VAL A 89 27.89 14.02 1.94
CA VAL A 89 28.36 12.71 2.36
C VAL A 89 28.62 11.78 1.19
N ASP A 90 29.40 10.72 1.41
CA ASP A 90 29.62 9.68 0.41
C ASP A 90 28.37 8.79 0.22
N LYS A 91 28.23 8.20 -0.96
CA LYS A 91 27.17 7.24 -1.30
C LYS A 91 27.05 6.08 -0.31
N SER A 92 28.17 5.59 0.21
CA SER A 92 28.21 4.53 1.23
C SER A 92 27.60 4.98 2.56
N THR A 93 27.75 6.25 2.93
CA THR A 93 27.13 6.86 4.09
C THR A 93 25.62 7.03 3.89
N VAL A 94 25.18 7.46 2.71
CA VAL A 94 23.74 7.49 2.35
C VAL A 94 23.11 6.12 2.54
N SER A 95 23.69 5.07 1.97
CA SER A 95 23.16 3.70 2.09
C SER A 95 23.11 3.22 3.54
N ARG A 96 24.15 3.53 4.34
CA ARG A 96 24.20 3.18 5.79
C ARG A 96 23.18 3.95 6.62
N HIS A 97 22.83 5.17 6.24
CA HIS A 97 21.84 6.00 6.94
C HIS A 97 20.41 5.63 6.55
N THR A 98 20.14 5.49 5.25
CA THR A 98 18.77 5.26 4.75
C THR A 98 18.28 3.82 5.00
N GLY A 99 19.16 2.82 4.95
CA GLY A 99 18.77 1.42 5.08
C GLY A 99 18.08 1.08 6.41
N PRO A 100 18.64 1.43 7.58
CA PRO A 100 17.96 1.22 8.87
C PRO A 100 16.65 1.99 9.00
N ILE A 101 16.59 3.24 8.53
CA ILE A 101 15.39 4.06 8.58
C ILE A 101 14.29 3.46 7.69
N LEU A 102 14.63 3.01 6.48
CA LEU A 102 13.67 2.37 5.58
C LEU A 102 13.02 1.13 6.22
N ARG A 103 13.78 0.30 6.93
CA ARG A 103 13.22 -0.85 7.66
C ARG A 103 12.24 -0.42 8.74
N ILE A 104 12.59 0.59 9.53
CA ILE A 104 11.69 1.13 10.56
C ILE A 104 10.42 1.72 9.93
N LEU A 105 10.54 2.43 8.81
CA LEU A 105 9.37 2.94 8.07
C LEU A 105 8.51 1.82 7.49
N CYS A 106 9.13 0.71 7.05
CA CYS A 106 8.43 -0.49 6.62
C CYS A 106 7.61 -1.09 7.77
N ASP A 107 8.23 -1.31 8.93
CA ASP A 107 7.55 -1.83 10.12
C ASP A 107 6.39 -0.92 10.55
N LEU A 108 6.63 0.41 10.57
CA LEU A 108 5.59 1.41 10.81
C LEU A 108 4.49 1.38 9.74
N GLY A 109 4.80 1.00 8.52
CA GLY A 109 3.83 0.81 7.45
C GLY A 109 2.93 -0.39 7.72
N VAL A 110 3.53 -1.53 8.08
CA VAL A 110 2.80 -2.75 8.45
C VAL A 110 1.81 -2.48 9.58
N ASP A 111 2.20 -1.72 10.60
CA ASP A 111 1.31 -1.38 11.74
C ASP A 111 0.07 -0.56 11.33
N THR A 112 0.06 0.03 10.15
CA THR A 112 -1.12 0.77 9.65
C THR A 112 -2.10 -0.10 8.88
N LEU A 113 -1.73 -1.35 8.60
CA LEU A 113 -2.55 -2.31 7.87
C LEU A 113 -3.55 -3.02 8.79
N GLY A 114 -4.46 -3.76 8.19
CA GLY A 114 -5.48 -4.53 8.89
C GLY A 114 -6.83 -3.82 8.94
N TRP A 115 -7.85 -4.60 9.22
CA TRP A 115 -9.23 -4.16 9.35
C TRP A 115 -9.54 -3.87 10.81
N PRO A 116 -10.42 -2.88 11.13
CA PRO A 116 -10.83 -2.62 12.51
C PRO A 116 -11.44 -3.85 13.18
N GLU A 117 -11.23 -4.00 14.48
CA GLU A 117 -11.85 -5.09 15.27
C GLU A 117 -13.38 -5.04 15.23
N GLU A 118 -13.98 -3.85 15.10
CA GLU A 118 -15.43 -3.66 14.94
C GLU A 118 -15.96 -4.31 13.65
N ALA A 119 -15.20 -4.26 12.54
CA ALA A 119 -15.54 -5.01 11.33
C ALA A 119 -15.38 -6.54 11.52
N GLN A 120 -14.59 -6.97 12.51
CA GLN A 120 -14.44 -8.37 12.92
C GLN A 120 -15.48 -8.79 13.97
N ALA A 121 -15.91 -7.87 14.84
CA ALA A 121 -16.85 -8.13 15.92
C ALA A 121 -18.32 -8.20 15.46
N LEU A 122 -18.69 -7.54 14.37
CA LEU A 122 -20.01 -7.73 13.73
C LEU A 122 -20.26 -9.18 13.31
N VAL A 123 -19.17 -9.91 13.01
CA VAL A 123 -19.19 -11.34 12.69
C VAL A 123 -19.48 -12.24 13.89
N ALA A 124 -19.04 -11.86 15.07
CA ALA A 124 -19.23 -12.64 16.30
C ALA A 124 -20.62 -12.45 16.94
N ALA A 125 -21.39 -11.46 16.49
CA ALA A 125 -22.70 -11.13 17.07
C ALA A 125 -23.89 -11.71 16.29
N THR A 126 -23.67 -12.33 15.13
CA THR A 126 -24.72 -13.06 14.40
C THR A 126 -24.66 -14.55 14.71
N ASP A 127 -25.17 -14.91 15.91
CA ASP A 127 -25.67 -16.27 16.12
C ASP A 127 -26.82 -16.53 15.12
N PRO A 128 -26.89 -17.72 14.48
CA PRO A 128 -27.98 -18.02 13.56
C PRO A 128 -29.30 -17.94 14.33
N PRO A 129 -30.36 -17.32 13.77
CA PRO A 129 -31.64 -17.27 14.42
C PRO A 129 -32.17 -18.69 14.59
N SER A 130 -32.46 -19.05 15.85
CA SER A 130 -33.15 -20.28 16.21
C SER A 130 -34.50 -20.35 15.47
N ASP A 131 -34.74 -21.49 14.84
CA ASP A 131 -35.97 -21.85 14.16
C ASP A 131 -37.24 -21.40 14.93
N SER A 132 -38.05 -20.58 14.27
CA SER A 132 -39.51 -20.59 14.53
C SER A 132 -40.27 -20.19 13.25
N SER A 133 -40.75 -21.23 12.60
CA SER A 133 -42.00 -21.37 11.87
C SER A 133 -42.61 -20.18 11.11
N GLY A 134 -42.81 -20.37 9.82
CA GLY A 134 -43.88 -19.66 9.07
C GLY A 134 -43.52 -19.46 7.60
N GLY A 135 -44.00 -20.36 6.73
CA GLY A 135 -43.74 -20.47 5.32
C GLY A 135 -44.03 -19.24 4.46
N ALA A 136 -43.05 -18.93 3.66
CA ALA A 136 -43.21 -18.49 2.29
C ALA A 136 -41.97 -18.97 1.53
N ALA A 137 -42.19 -19.73 0.46
CA ALA A 137 -41.09 -20.21 -0.39
C ALA A 137 -40.35 -19.01 -0.96
N PRO A 138 -38.98 -19.05 -0.94
CA PRO A 138 -38.21 -18.02 -1.62
C PRO A 138 -38.42 -18.17 -3.13
N SER A 139 -38.86 -17.08 -3.77
CA SER A 139 -38.84 -16.95 -5.22
C SER A 139 -37.36 -17.06 -5.67
N GLU A 140 -37.14 -17.91 -6.67
CA GLU A 140 -35.82 -18.06 -7.31
C GLU A 140 -35.27 -16.68 -7.70
N PRO A 141 -33.96 -16.43 -7.46
CA PRO A 141 -33.35 -15.17 -7.85
C PRO A 141 -33.41 -15.05 -9.37
N ASN A 142 -34.03 -13.98 -9.82
CA ASN A 142 -34.10 -13.64 -11.24
C ASN A 142 -32.69 -13.25 -11.67
N ASP A 143 -32.11 -13.92 -12.67
CA ASP A 143 -30.74 -13.71 -13.21
C ASP A 143 -30.52 -12.30 -13.81
N GLY A 144 -31.33 -11.32 -13.49
CA GLY A 144 -31.31 -9.98 -14.03
C GLY A 144 -31.21 -8.81 -13.04
N ASP A 145 -31.32 -9.05 -11.73
CA ASP A 145 -31.27 -7.95 -10.78
C ASP A 145 -29.80 -7.59 -10.46
N PRO A 146 -29.39 -6.32 -10.67
CA PRO A 146 -28.06 -5.87 -10.26
C PRO A 146 -27.94 -5.98 -8.74
N PRO A 147 -26.76 -6.42 -8.21
CA PRO A 147 -26.54 -6.42 -6.77
C PRO A 147 -26.77 -5.00 -6.24
N SER A 148 -27.63 -4.87 -5.23
CA SER A 148 -27.94 -3.59 -4.60
C SER A 148 -26.66 -2.94 -4.11
N VAL A 149 -26.32 -1.76 -4.65
CA VAL A 149 -25.20 -0.96 -4.16
C VAL A 149 -25.50 -0.56 -2.72
N ILE A 150 -24.80 -1.18 -1.79
CA ILE A 150 -24.96 -0.94 -0.35
C ILE A 150 -24.48 0.47 -0.05
N ARG A 151 -25.34 1.32 0.51
CA ARG A 151 -24.96 2.63 1.03
C ARG A 151 -24.28 2.47 2.38
N PRO A 152 -23.15 3.15 2.64
CA PRO A 152 -22.40 2.96 3.87
C PRO A 152 -23.03 3.73 5.04
N ASP A 153 -23.46 3.00 6.06
CA ASP A 153 -23.71 3.55 7.39
C ASP A 153 -22.45 3.41 8.26
N GLY A 154 -21.35 4.04 7.83
CA GLY A 154 -20.19 4.31 8.71
C GLY A 154 -19.24 3.17 9.06
N ALA A 155 -19.49 1.92 8.66
CA ALA A 155 -18.55 0.82 8.82
C ALA A 155 -17.76 0.56 7.52
N ASP A 156 -16.53 0.06 7.61
CA ASP A 156 -15.69 -0.36 6.47
C ASP A 156 -16.34 -1.59 5.74
N LEU A 157 -17.40 -1.36 4.98
CA LEU A 157 -18.21 -2.43 4.37
C LEU A 157 -17.74 -2.85 2.98
N VAL A 158 -16.80 -2.13 2.38
CA VAL A 158 -16.28 -2.43 1.04
C VAL A 158 -14.77 -2.54 1.03
N ALA A 159 -14.27 -3.63 0.47
CA ALA A 159 -12.87 -3.84 0.13
C ALA A 159 -12.67 -3.65 -1.38
N ILE A 160 -12.00 -2.59 -1.77
CA ILE A 160 -11.67 -2.33 -3.17
C ILE A 160 -10.28 -2.89 -3.43
N ILE A 161 -10.17 -3.81 -4.39
CA ILE A 161 -8.92 -4.51 -4.73
C ILE A 161 -8.45 -4.09 -6.12
N ASP A 162 -7.17 -3.74 -6.23
CA ASP A 162 -6.51 -3.51 -7.51
C ASP A 162 -5.02 -3.83 -7.42
N ALA A 163 -4.39 -4.11 -8.56
CA ALA A 163 -2.96 -4.38 -8.65
C ALA A 163 -2.22 -3.23 -9.32
N THR A 164 -1.08 -2.87 -8.77
CA THR A 164 -0.19 -1.90 -9.36
C THR A 164 1.10 -2.56 -9.84
N GLU A 165 1.61 -2.10 -10.97
CA GLU A 165 2.88 -2.56 -11.52
C GLU A 165 3.91 -1.44 -11.53
N GLN A 166 5.16 -1.80 -11.19
CA GLN A 166 6.31 -0.92 -11.32
C GLN A 166 7.37 -1.57 -12.22
N ARG A 167 7.95 -0.78 -13.12
CA ARG A 167 9.07 -1.22 -13.94
C ARG A 167 10.29 -1.53 -13.10
N ILE A 168 10.99 -2.61 -13.48
CA ILE A 168 12.26 -3.02 -12.89
C ILE A 168 13.34 -3.09 -13.99
N GLU A 169 14.60 -3.11 -13.60
CA GLU A 169 15.68 -3.38 -14.51
C GLU A 169 15.57 -4.81 -15.09
N ARG A 170 15.99 -4.97 -16.33
CA ARG A 170 15.98 -6.26 -16.98
C ARG A 170 17.04 -7.17 -16.37
N SER A 171 16.63 -8.33 -15.87
CA SER A 171 17.57 -9.36 -15.37
C SER A 171 18.44 -9.92 -16.48
N HIS A 172 19.63 -10.37 -16.16
CA HIS A 172 20.48 -11.14 -17.09
C HIS A 172 20.02 -12.60 -17.22
N ASP A 173 19.32 -13.13 -16.24
CA ASP A 173 18.76 -14.47 -16.28
C ASP A 173 17.48 -14.53 -17.10
N TYR A 174 17.43 -15.40 -18.11
CA TYR A 174 16.31 -15.52 -19.05
C TYR A 174 14.99 -15.94 -18.37
N ALA A 175 15.04 -16.86 -17.40
CA ALA A 175 13.85 -17.33 -16.72
C ALA A 175 13.21 -16.19 -15.89
N THR A 176 14.03 -15.43 -15.18
CA THR A 176 13.63 -14.24 -14.43
C THR A 176 13.08 -13.16 -15.35
N GLN A 177 13.71 -12.93 -16.51
CA GLN A 177 13.21 -11.98 -17.51
C GLN A 177 11.80 -12.35 -17.97
N LYS A 178 11.61 -13.62 -18.39
CA LYS A 178 10.34 -14.12 -18.89
C LYS A 178 9.24 -13.98 -17.84
N ALA A 179 9.53 -14.37 -16.60
CA ALA A 179 8.61 -14.24 -15.47
C ALA A 179 8.23 -12.78 -15.17
N ALA A 180 9.19 -11.86 -15.25
CA ALA A 180 8.96 -10.45 -14.96
C ALA A 180 8.27 -9.66 -16.10
N TYR A 181 8.18 -10.21 -17.33
CA TYR A 181 7.66 -9.48 -18.49
C TYR A 181 6.13 -9.34 -18.42
N SER A 182 5.65 -8.12 -18.24
CA SER A 182 4.23 -7.77 -18.32
C SER A 182 3.83 -7.48 -19.76
N GLY A 183 2.94 -8.30 -20.32
CA GLY A 183 2.35 -8.07 -21.64
C GLY A 183 1.51 -6.79 -21.71
N LYS A 184 0.84 -6.42 -20.61
CA LYS A 184 0.05 -5.17 -20.47
C LYS A 184 0.97 -3.93 -20.52
N LYS A 185 2.11 -3.96 -19.84
CA LYS A 185 3.05 -2.83 -19.74
C LYS A 185 4.17 -2.88 -20.78
N LYS A 186 4.31 -4.00 -21.52
CA LYS A 186 5.41 -4.26 -22.47
C LYS A 186 6.78 -3.96 -21.87
N ALA A 187 6.96 -4.35 -20.61
CA ALA A 187 8.17 -4.10 -19.83
C ALA A 187 8.33 -5.16 -18.72
N HIS A 188 9.54 -5.27 -18.16
CA HIS A 188 9.78 -6.08 -16.96
C HIS A 188 9.26 -5.30 -15.77
N THR A 189 8.39 -5.92 -14.98
CA THR A 189 7.71 -5.28 -13.86
C THR A 189 7.65 -6.18 -12.63
N ARG A 190 7.48 -5.54 -11.48
CA ARG A 190 6.96 -6.15 -10.25
C ARG A 190 5.52 -5.69 -10.07
N LYS A 191 4.69 -6.60 -9.62
CA LYS A 191 3.26 -6.37 -9.36
C LYS A 191 2.97 -6.55 -7.88
N THR A 192 2.18 -5.66 -7.32
CA THR A 192 1.69 -5.72 -5.94
C THR A 192 0.21 -5.41 -5.93
N GLN A 193 -0.55 -6.18 -5.19
CA GLN A 193 -1.98 -5.97 -4.98
C GLN A 193 -2.18 -5.12 -3.74
N LEU A 194 -3.13 -4.22 -3.81
CA LEU A 194 -3.58 -3.36 -2.73
C LEU A 194 -5.05 -3.61 -2.46
N THR A 195 -5.44 -3.57 -1.20
CA THR A 195 -6.83 -3.53 -0.79
C THR A 195 -7.06 -2.27 0.02
N VAL A 196 -8.04 -1.48 -0.37
CA VAL A 196 -8.41 -0.24 0.34
C VAL A 196 -9.87 -0.28 0.75
N ASN A 197 -10.21 0.50 1.78
CA ASN A 197 -11.61 0.77 2.11
C ASN A 197 -12.18 1.94 1.30
N GLU A 198 -13.43 2.30 1.52
CA GLU A 198 -14.14 3.38 0.83
C GLU A 198 -13.49 4.77 0.99
N GLN A 199 -12.79 5.02 2.09
CA GLN A 199 -12.09 6.27 2.32
C GLN A 199 -10.71 6.32 1.65
N GLY A 200 -10.26 5.20 1.05
CA GLY A 200 -8.95 5.07 0.42
C GLY A 200 -7.83 4.70 1.40
N ARG A 201 -8.19 4.24 2.63
CA ARG A 201 -7.20 3.69 3.56
C ARG A 201 -6.76 2.32 3.09
N ILE A 202 -5.46 2.14 2.96
CA ILE A 202 -4.87 0.85 2.58
C ILE A 202 -4.96 -0.09 3.77
N ARG A 203 -5.66 -1.21 3.59
CA ARG A 203 -5.92 -2.23 4.60
C ARG A 203 -5.04 -3.46 4.42
N ASP A 204 -4.70 -3.79 3.19
CA ASP A 204 -3.85 -4.92 2.86
C ASP A 204 -2.92 -4.63 1.68
N VAL A 205 -1.74 -5.23 1.70
CA VAL A 205 -0.73 -5.15 0.64
C VAL A 205 -0.13 -6.54 0.47
N SER A 206 -0.21 -7.09 -0.74
CA SER A 206 0.44 -8.36 -1.04
C SER A 206 1.96 -8.24 -1.12
N ASN A 207 2.67 -9.33 -0.91
CA ASN A 207 4.05 -9.41 -1.36
C ASN A 207 4.12 -9.17 -2.86
N SER A 208 5.20 -8.54 -3.33
CA SER A 208 5.37 -8.29 -4.75
C SER A 208 5.72 -9.57 -5.51
N VAL A 209 5.15 -9.70 -6.70
CA VAL A 209 5.34 -10.83 -7.61
C VAL A 209 5.84 -10.37 -8.99
N PRO A 210 6.38 -11.26 -9.83
CA PRO A 210 6.70 -10.96 -11.22
C PRO A 210 5.47 -10.45 -11.99
N GLY A 211 5.66 -9.47 -12.87
CA GLY A 211 4.58 -8.76 -13.57
C GLY A 211 3.77 -9.58 -14.57
N SER A 212 4.24 -10.76 -14.97
CA SER A 212 3.49 -11.66 -15.85
C SER A 212 2.31 -12.35 -15.16
N LEU A 213 2.30 -12.42 -13.82
CA LEU A 213 1.25 -13.10 -13.07
C LEU A 213 -0.08 -12.35 -13.25
N HIS A 214 -1.17 -13.09 -13.51
CA HIS A 214 -2.51 -12.51 -13.63
C HIS A 214 -3.02 -12.02 -12.27
N ASP A 215 -3.88 -10.97 -12.29
CA ASP A 215 -4.36 -10.31 -11.07
C ASP A 215 -5.15 -11.27 -10.17
N ILE A 216 -6.04 -12.10 -10.74
CA ILE A 216 -6.75 -13.15 -10.00
C ILE A 216 -5.80 -14.21 -9.42
N SER A 217 -4.74 -14.57 -10.13
CA SER A 217 -3.75 -15.54 -9.61
C SER A 217 -2.93 -14.95 -8.47
N LEU A 218 -2.62 -13.65 -8.53
CA LEU A 218 -1.99 -12.94 -7.43
C LEU A 218 -2.89 -12.92 -6.20
N LEU A 219 -4.18 -12.62 -6.37
CA LEU A 219 -5.16 -12.61 -5.28
C LEU A 219 -5.21 -13.96 -4.55
N ARG A 220 -5.32 -15.05 -5.31
CA ARG A 220 -5.36 -16.44 -4.77
C ARG A 220 -4.08 -16.83 -4.01
N GLN A 221 -2.92 -16.29 -4.41
CA GLN A 221 -1.62 -16.62 -3.79
C GLN A 221 -1.25 -15.68 -2.64
N SER A 222 -1.89 -14.53 -2.53
CA SER A 222 -1.47 -13.46 -1.61
C SER A 222 -1.94 -13.66 -0.16
N GLY A 223 -2.88 -14.55 0.08
CA GLY A 223 -3.57 -14.68 1.36
C GLY A 223 -4.47 -13.47 1.69
N THR A 224 -4.77 -12.61 0.72
CA THR A 224 -5.65 -11.45 0.93
C THR A 224 -7.06 -11.88 1.28
N LEU A 225 -7.58 -12.96 0.65
CA LEU A 225 -8.95 -13.43 0.87
C LEU A 225 -9.18 -13.87 2.31
N GLU A 226 -8.18 -14.50 2.92
CA GLU A 226 -8.21 -14.98 4.31
C GLU A 226 -8.14 -13.83 5.33
N ARG A 227 -7.58 -12.70 4.92
CA ARG A 227 -7.46 -11.50 5.78
C ARG A 227 -8.66 -10.55 5.70
N LEU A 228 -9.54 -10.76 4.73
CA LEU A 228 -10.76 -9.95 4.60
C LEU A 228 -11.80 -10.35 5.66
N PRO A 229 -12.45 -9.39 6.32
CA PRO A 229 -13.62 -9.68 7.15
C PRO A 229 -14.72 -10.40 6.34
N PRO A 230 -15.43 -11.38 6.93
CA PRO A 230 -16.40 -12.21 6.19
C PRO A 230 -17.57 -11.40 5.60
N GLU A 231 -18.05 -10.37 6.29
CA GLU A 231 -19.21 -9.56 5.90
C GLU A 231 -18.89 -8.47 4.85
N ILE A 232 -17.61 -8.34 4.47
CA ILE A 232 -17.19 -7.25 3.58
C ILE A 232 -17.56 -7.54 2.12
N THR A 233 -18.12 -6.57 1.44
CA THR A 233 -18.31 -6.61 -0.01
C THR A 233 -16.97 -6.39 -0.72
N VAL A 234 -16.60 -7.30 -1.61
CA VAL A 234 -15.38 -7.20 -2.40
C VAL A 234 -15.66 -6.56 -3.74
N MET A 235 -14.95 -5.51 -4.07
CA MET A 235 -15.02 -4.82 -5.35
C MET A 235 -13.66 -4.87 -6.07
N ALA A 236 -13.65 -5.27 -7.33
CA ALA A 236 -12.42 -5.35 -8.11
C ALA A 236 -12.68 -5.02 -9.60
N ASP A 237 -11.60 -4.97 -10.39
CA ASP A 237 -11.72 -4.77 -11.83
C ASP A 237 -12.00 -6.09 -12.58
N SER A 238 -12.19 -5.97 -13.87
CA SER A 238 -12.45 -7.13 -14.74
C SER A 238 -11.27 -8.11 -14.83
N GLY A 239 -10.10 -7.80 -14.31
CA GLY A 239 -8.95 -8.70 -14.21
C GLY A 239 -9.13 -9.78 -13.14
N TYR A 240 -10.11 -9.60 -12.26
CA TYR A 240 -10.46 -10.50 -11.16
C TYR A 240 -11.67 -11.38 -11.45
N GLN A 241 -12.07 -11.54 -12.71
CA GLN A 241 -13.16 -12.47 -13.08
C GLN A 241 -12.89 -13.87 -12.54
N GLY A 242 -13.94 -14.50 -11.96
CA GLY A 242 -13.84 -15.80 -11.29
C GLY A 242 -13.56 -15.74 -9.79
N ILE A 243 -13.45 -14.53 -9.19
CA ILE A 243 -13.28 -14.37 -7.74
C ILE A 243 -14.53 -14.86 -6.97
N GLN A 244 -15.72 -14.83 -7.58
CA GLN A 244 -16.94 -15.36 -6.99
C GLN A 244 -16.82 -16.84 -6.63
N ASP A 245 -16.11 -17.62 -7.46
CA ASP A 245 -15.88 -19.04 -7.22
C ASP A 245 -15.00 -19.30 -5.98
N ASP A 246 -14.13 -18.34 -5.67
CA ASP A 246 -13.25 -18.39 -4.48
C ASP A 246 -13.95 -17.90 -3.20
N MET A 247 -15.09 -17.20 -3.35
CA MET A 247 -15.84 -16.59 -2.24
C MET A 247 -17.37 -16.71 -2.47
N PRO A 248 -17.93 -17.94 -2.48
CA PRO A 248 -19.34 -18.15 -2.81
C PRO A 248 -20.31 -17.49 -1.82
N ASP A 249 -19.90 -17.35 -0.55
CA ASP A 249 -20.73 -16.80 0.54
C ASP A 249 -20.54 -15.29 0.74
N ARG A 250 -19.79 -14.61 -0.15
CA ARG A 250 -19.51 -13.17 -0.04
C ARG A 250 -20.10 -12.37 -1.17
N SER A 251 -20.49 -11.15 -0.87
CA SER A 251 -20.89 -10.18 -1.89
C SER A 251 -19.66 -9.74 -2.68
N VAL A 252 -19.72 -9.92 -4.00
CA VAL A 252 -18.65 -9.52 -4.93
C VAL A 252 -19.22 -8.66 -6.05
N ALA A 253 -18.68 -7.47 -6.23
CA ALA A 253 -19.05 -6.54 -7.29
C ALA A 253 -17.93 -6.43 -8.34
N LEU A 254 -18.19 -6.93 -9.54
CA LEU A 254 -17.30 -6.86 -10.69
C LEU A 254 -17.98 -6.21 -11.88
N PRO A 255 -17.24 -5.51 -12.76
CA PRO A 255 -17.81 -4.97 -13.98
C PRO A 255 -18.16 -6.08 -14.98
N TYR A 256 -19.30 -5.95 -15.63
CA TYR A 256 -19.69 -6.79 -16.75
C TYR A 256 -18.74 -6.58 -17.94
N ARG A 257 -18.43 -7.66 -18.64
CA ARG A 257 -17.63 -7.64 -19.86
C ARG A 257 -18.49 -7.82 -21.09
N ALA A 258 -18.30 -6.96 -22.09
CA ALA A 258 -18.82 -7.23 -23.42
C ALA A 258 -18.08 -8.42 -24.05
N SER A 259 -18.78 -9.26 -24.80
CA SER A 259 -18.17 -10.31 -25.63
C SER A 259 -18.56 -10.12 -27.10
N ARG A 260 -17.88 -10.85 -28.00
CA ARG A 260 -18.14 -10.73 -29.44
C ARG A 260 -19.59 -11.13 -29.75
N GLY A 261 -20.34 -10.20 -30.29
CA GLY A 261 -21.78 -10.41 -30.58
C GLY A 261 -22.74 -10.16 -29.42
N HIS A 262 -22.24 -9.89 -28.21
CA HIS A 262 -23.03 -9.59 -27.01
C HIS A 262 -22.53 -8.27 -26.36
N PRO A 263 -23.00 -7.10 -26.88
CA PRO A 263 -22.69 -5.81 -26.28
C PRO A 263 -23.42 -5.68 -24.93
N LEU A 264 -22.86 -4.82 -24.05
CA LEU A 264 -23.49 -4.53 -22.76
C LEU A 264 -24.84 -3.85 -22.95
N ILE A 265 -25.85 -4.33 -22.23
CA ILE A 265 -27.17 -3.70 -22.12
C ILE A 265 -27.12 -2.43 -21.26
N PRO A 266 -28.10 -1.51 -21.30
CA PRO A 266 -28.09 -0.26 -20.54
C PRO A 266 -27.87 -0.46 -19.05
N GLU A 267 -28.51 -1.44 -18.43
CA GLU A 267 -28.44 -1.77 -17.00
C GLU A 267 -26.98 -2.19 -16.61
N GLN A 268 -26.34 -3.02 -17.44
CA GLN A 268 -24.95 -3.41 -17.23
C GLN A 268 -23.98 -2.24 -17.38
N LYS A 269 -24.27 -1.30 -18.28
CA LYS A 269 -23.48 -0.07 -18.43
C LYS A 269 -23.60 0.83 -17.20
N LEU A 270 -24.82 0.94 -16.64
CA LEU A 270 -25.08 1.70 -15.42
C LEU A 270 -24.32 1.08 -14.24
N HIS A 271 -24.46 -0.23 -14.03
CA HIS A 271 -23.71 -0.96 -13.01
C HIS A 271 -22.18 -0.77 -13.14
N ASN A 272 -21.64 -0.86 -14.36
CA ASN A 272 -20.20 -0.63 -14.60
C ASN A 272 -19.81 0.81 -14.28
N HIS A 273 -20.68 1.78 -14.54
CA HIS A 273 -20.46 3.17 -14.18
C HIS A 273 -20.37 3.35 -12.66
N ASP A 274 -21.31 2.74 -11.91
CA ASP A 274 -21.33 2.81 -10.44
C ASP A 274 -20.08 2.17 -9.83
N ILE A 275 -19.72 0.97 -10.28
CA ILE A 275 -18.46 0.32 -9.85
C ILE A 275 -17.26 1.21 -10.16
N SER A 276 -17.18 1.80 -11.36
CA SER A 276 -16.08 2.65 -11.76
C SER A 276 -15.98 3.89 -10.87
N SER A 277 -17.11 4.50 -10.49
CA SER A 277 -17.15 5.68 -9.63
C SER A 277 -16.58 5.41 -8.23
N ILE A 278 -16.84 4.23 -7.67
CA ILE A 278 -16.28 3.80 -6.38
C ILE A 278 -14.79 3.42 -6.52
N ARG A 279 -14.42 2.74 -7.60
CA ARG A 279 -13.04 2.32 -7.86
C ARG A 279 -12.05 3.47 -8.05
N VAL A 280 -12.51 4.68 -8.39
CA VAL A 280 -11.67 5.89 -8.41
C VAL A 280 -10.90 6.08 -7.09
N VAL A 281 -11.44 5.60 -5.96
CA VAL A 281 -10.77 5.68 -4.65
C VAL A 281 -9.44 4.93 -4.64
N ILE A 282 -9.41 3.68 -5.13
CA ILE A 282 -8.15 2.91 -5.17
C ILE A 282 -7.18 3.48 -6.22
N GLU A 283 -7.69 3.97 -7.34
CA GLU A 283 -6.87 4.62 -8.37
C GLU A 283 -6.17 5.87 -7.81
N ASN A 284 -6.90 6.70 -7.06
CA ASN A 284 -6.35 7.86 -6.34
C ASN A 284 -5.33 7.45 -5.27
N THR A 285 -5.57 6.34 -4.57
CA THR A 285 -4.64 5.80 -3.57
C THR A 285 -3.36 5.31 -4.24
N ILE A 286 -3.45 4.58 -5.34
CA ILE A 286 -2.29 4.16 -6.15
C ILE A 286 -1.53 5.39 -6.68
N ALA A 287 -2.24 6.41 -7.15
CA ALA A 287 -1.62 7.66 -7.59
C ALA A 287 -0.88 8.36 -6.43
N ALA A 288 -1.45 8.37 -5.22
CA ALA A 288 -0.78 8.92 -4.03
C ALA A 288 0.51 8.16 -3.66
N LEU A 289 0.54 6.84 -3.79
CA LEU A 289 1.76 6.03 -3.64
C LEU A 289 2.79 6.40 -4.71
N LYS A 290 2.37 6.53 -5.97
CA LYS A 290 3.24 6.86 -7.11
C LYS A 290 3.71 8.33 -7.13
N HIS A 291 3.19 9.20 -6.27
CA HIS A 291 3.81 10.48 -5.99
C HIS A 291 5.23 10.32 -5.44
N PHE A 292 5.55 9.23 -4.79
CA PHE A 292 6.92 8.86 -4.44
C PHE A 292 7.60 8.20 -5.64
N ARG A 293 8.59 8.86 -6.24
CA ARG A 293 9.25 8.39 -7.46
C ARG A 293 9.91 7.03 -7.29
N SER A 294 10.24 6.64 -6.07
CA SER A 294 10.72 5.29 -5.76
C SER A 294 9.69 4.18 -6.07
N LEU A 295 8.39 4.51 -6.24
CA LEU A 295 7.32 3.61 -6.70
C LEU A 295 6.81 3.95 -8.12
N ALA A 296 7.29 5.02 -8.74
CA ALA A 296 6.87 5.46 -10.08
C ALA A 296 7.93 5.20 -11.17
N ASP A 297 9.20 5.44 -10.84
CA ASP A 297 10.31 5.27 -11.77
C ASP A 297 10.72 3.78 -11.89
N VAL A 298 11.65 3.47 -12.79
CA VAL A 298 12.24 2.12 -12.86
C VAL A 298 12.95 1.80 -11.56
N PHE A 299 12.57 0.70 -10.91
CA PHE A 299 13.16 0.29 -9.64
C PHE A 299 14.58 -0.26 -9.86
N ARG A 300 15.58 0.39 -9.23
CA ARG A 300 17.02 0.18 -9.48
C ARG A 300 17.75 -0.57 -8.37
N HIS A 301 17.02 -1.08 -7.38
CA HIS A 301 17.60 -1.83 -6.26
C HIS A 301 17.25 -3.31 -6.39
N ALA A 302 17.89 -4.14 -5.54
CA ALA A 302 17.52 -5.53 -5.40
C ALA A 302 16.04 -5.69 -5.11
N VAL A 303 15.41 -6.67 -5.74
CA VAL A 303 13.95 -6.85 -5.75
C VAL A 303 13.40 -7.06 -4.33
N GLU A 304 14.17 -7.69 -3.45
CA GLU A 304 13.80 -7.92 -2.04
C GLU A 304 13.60 -6.60 -1.26
N ARG A 305 14.19 -5.51 -1.75
CA ARG A 305 14.03 -4.17 -1.15
C ARG A 305 12.72 -3.50 -1.59
N TYR A 306 12.09 -3.99 -2.64
CA TYR A 306 10.88 -3.40 -3.17
C TYR A 306 9.73 -3.39 -2.15
N ASP A 307 9.50 -4.52 -1.48
CA ASP A 307 8.45 -4.65 -0.48
C ASP A 307 8.66 -3.72 0.73
N HIS A 308 9.90 -3.51 1.14
CA HIS A 308 10.21 -2.52 2.17
C HIS A 308 9.86 -1.08 1.73
N VAL A 309 10.12 -0.75 0.46
CA VAL A 309 9.83 0.60 -0.07
C VAL A 309 8.33 0.84 -0.16
N ILE A 310 7.56 -0.12 -0.70
CA ILE A 310 6.11 0.05 -0.83
C ILE A 310 5.44 0.14 0.55
N LEU A 311 5.78 -0.73 1.49
CA LEU A 311 5.22 -0.72 2.85
C LEU A 311 5.57 0.56 3.61
N ALA A 312 6.80 1.07 3.49
CA ALA A 312 7.17 2.35 4.07
C ALA A 312 6.32 3.51 3.54
N ILE A 313 6.05 3.54 2.24
CA ILE A 313 5.24 4.59 1.61
C ILE A 313 3.75 4.40 1.94
N VAL A 314 3.25 3.18 2.01
CA VAL A 314 1.89 2.86 2.47
C VAL A 314 1.65 3.46 3.86
N GLY A 315 2.58 3.26 4.80
CA GLY A 315 2.48 3.84 6.13
C GLY A 315 2.43 5.38 6.13
N ILE A 316 3.16 6.02 5.24
CA ILE A 316 3.14 7.48 5.08
C ILE A 316 1.79 7.93 4.50
N VAL A 317 1.28 7.25 3.47
CA VAL A 317 0.01 7.59 2.80
C VAL A 317 -1.16 7.40 3.77
N ASN A 318 -1.21 6.30 4.52
CA ASN A 318 -2.25 6.06 5.52
C ASN A 318 -2.27 7.14 6.60
N ARG A 319 -1.12 7.50 7.19
CA ARG A 319 -1.02 8.56 8.21
C ARG A 319 -1.50 9.93 7.68
N ARG A 320 -1.19 10.24 6.42
CA ARG A 320 -1.68 11.46 5.78
C ARG A 320 -3.20 11.44 5.60
N LEU A 321 -3.76 10.30 5.25
CA LEU A 321 -5.20 10.12 5.15
C LEU A 321 -5.86 10.29 6.52
N ASP A 322 -5.36 9.62 7.56
CA ASP A 322 -5.88 9.70 8.92
C ASP A 322 -5.90 11.15 9.42
N LYS A 323 -4.80 11.89 9.21
CA LYS A 323 -4.72 13.32 9.56
C LYS A 323 -5.75 14.17 8.80
N ARG A 324 -6.01 13.84 7.53
CA ARG A 324 -7.04 14.53 6.72
C ARG A 324 -8.44 14.24 7.25
N LEU A 325 -8.75 12.97 7.54
CA LEU A 325 -10.05 12.55 8.06
C LEU A 325 -10.30 13.17 9.45
N ALA A 326 -9.31 13.16 10.34
CA ALA A 326 -9.42 13.80 11.65
C ALA A 326 -9.72 15.31 11.56
N ARG A 327 -9.13 16.00 10.58
CA ARG A 327 -9.44 17.43 10.34
C ARG A 327 -10.86 17.65 9.84
N LEU A 328 -11.37 16.77 8.96
CA LEU A 328 -12.73 16.85 8.46
C LEU A 328 -13.77 16.54 9.54
N ALA A 329 -13.45 15.63 10.46
CA ALA A 329 -14.33 15.33 11.59
C ALA A 329 -14.34 16.42 12.68
N ALA A 330 -13.34 17.31 12.71
CA ALA A 330 -13.22 18.43 13.65
C ALA A 330 -13.75 19.76 13.08
N ALA A 331 -14.12 19.82 11.82
CA ALA A 331 -14.66 21.01 11.13
C ALA A 331 -16.17 20.98 11.03
#